data_74cc86d0d37cf5d16ef83d36bf307fd3
#
_entry.id   74cc86d0d37cf5d16ef83d36bf307fd3
#
_cell.length_a   1.000
_cell.length_b   1.000
_cell.length_c   1.000
_cell.angle_alpha   90.00
_cell.angle_beta   90.00
_cell.angle_gamma   90.00
#
_symmetry.space_group_name_H-M   'P 1'
#
loop_
_entity.id
_entity.type
_entity.pdbx_description
1 polymer ?
#
loop_
_entity_poly.entity_id
_entity_poly.type
_entity_poly.pdbx_seq_one_letter_code
_entity_poly.pdbx_strand_id
1 'polypeptide(L)'
;RIKGRVAAVTGSVGKTTTKEALTLTLSRQRLAHATTGNLNNHWGVPLSLSRMPQDTDYAVLELGMNHAGEIEPLSKMVRPNVAVITTVEAVHLEFFSSVTDIANAKAEIFTGLESGGIAIIPADNSHYDHLAQAAATAGAEQIVSFGTDNGAAYRLIAWSVSDVGTRIAADVNGKRLVYDIGMMGKHMALNSLAVLATVDALGGDVEQAAGDLNDMTPPTGRGARSTIAIANGSFDLIDESYNASPASIAALAGALNATRKRGRVILALGDMLELRDRSDALHADLATPIATDGIDCVFTAGPAMRHLHGALPSDQSTAHAASAAELVPLITNFVEPGDVVAVKGSFGSHMSVVVDALKELGRHTQSAVNGG
;
A
#
# COMPACT_ATOMS: atom_id res chain seq x y z
N ARG A 1 -3.79 -29.58 1.74
CA ARG A 1 -4.55 -29.53 3.00
C ARG A 1 -6.00 -29.07 2.78
N ILE A 2 -6.24 -28.10 1.92
CA ILE A 2 -7.56 -27.65 1.51
C ILE A 2 -7.87 -28.12 0.09
N LYS A 3 -9.16 -28.18 -0.27
CA LYS A 3 -9.62 -28.45 -1.64
C LYS A 3 -9.80 -27.16 -2.44
N GLY A 4 -9.77 -26.04 -1.77
CA GLY A 4 -9.93 -24.71 -2.35
C GLY A 4 -8.71 -24.24 -3.15
N ARG A 5 -8.86 -23.10 -3.79
CA ARG A 5 -7.83 -22.46 -4.60
C ARG A 5 -7.04 -21.43 -3.80
N VAL A 6 -5.76 -21.30 -4.12
CA VAL A 6 -4.81 -20.47 -3.39
C VAL A 6 -4.24 -19.39 -4.30
N ALA A 7 -4.31 -18.13 -3.87
CA ALA A 7 -3.56 -17.02 -4.43
C ALA A 7 -2.40 -16.63 -3.50
N ALA A 8 -1.21 -16.44 -4.06
CA ALA A 8 -0.07 -15.83 -3.39
C ALA A 8 0.17 -14.43 -3.97
N VAL A 9 0.44 -13.45 -3.11
CA VAL A 9 0.64 -12.06 -3.51
C VAL A 9 1.97 -11.55 -2.99
N THR A 10 2.81 -11.02 -3.88
CA THR A 10 4.03 -10.27 -3.54
C THR A 10 4.12 -8.97 -4.33
N GLY A 11 5.17 -8.20 -4.10
CA GLY A 11 5.44 -6.95 -4.81
C GLY A 11 6.20 -5.95 -3.93
N SER A 12 6.72 -4.90 -4.51
CA SER A 12 7.39 -3.82 -3.78
C SER A 12 6.38 -3.02 -2.96
N VAL A 13 5.28 -2.60 -3.59
CA VAL A 13 4.18 -1.83 -3.00
C VAL A 13 2.85 -2.51 -3.37
N GLY A 14 1.80 -2.29 -2.58
CA GLY A 14 0.44 -2.76 -2.90
C GLY A 14 0.09 -4.19 -2.43
N LYS A 15 1.02 -4.99 -1.92
CA LYS A 15 0.78 -6.37 -1.45
C LYS A 15 -0.43 -6.48 -0.51
N THR A 16 -0.36 -5.78 0.63
CA THR A 16 -1.40 -5.85 1.66
C THR A 16 -2.74 -5.33 1.14
N THR A 17 -2.72 -4.23 0.40
CA THR A 17 -3.94 -3.66 -0.19
C THR A 17 -4.60 -4.64 -1.17
N THR A 18 -3.80 -5.27 -2.04
CA THR A 18 -4.30 -6.30 -2.98
C THR A 18 -4.81 -7.53 -2.22
N LYS A 19 -4.11 -7.99 -1.18
CA LYS A 19 -4.53 -9.10 -0.32
C LYS A 19 -5.85 -8.78 0.39
N GLU A 20 -6.02 -7.60 0.96
CA GLU A 20 -7.28 -7.19 1.63
C GLU A 20 -8.43 -7.08 0.61
N ALA A 21 -8.18 -6.53 -0.59
CA ALA A 21 -9.18 -6.45 -1.65
C ALA A 21 -9.63 -7.85 -2.13
N LEU A 22 -8.68 -8.76 -2.32
CA LEU A 22 -8.98 -10.17 -2.64
C LEU A 22 -9.76 -10.85 -1.52
N THR A 23 -9.38 -10.58 -0.27
CA THR A 23 -10.10 -11.14 0.88
C THR A 23 -11.54 -10.64 0.93
N LEU A 24 -11.75 -9.34 0.73
CA LEU A 24 -13.09 -8.74 0.69
C LEU A 24 -13.96 -9.38 -0.41
N THR A 25 -13.45 -9.37 -1.64
CA THR A 25 -14.22 -9.81 -2.82
C THR A 25 -14.49 -11.33 -2.83
N LEU A 26 -13.51 -12.13 -2.42
CA LEU A 26 -13.65 -13.58 -2.38
C LEU A 26 -14.49 -14.05 -1.18
N SER A 27 -14.39 -13.41 -0.02
CA SER A 27 -15.20 -13.78 1.15
C SER A 27 -16.70 -13.52 0.98
N ARG A 28 -17.07 -12.62 0.06
CA ARG A 28 -18.47 -12.38 -0.30
C ARG A 28 -19.03 -13.41 -1.28
N GLN A 29 -18.16 -14.19 -1.88
CA GLN A 29 -18.54 -15.23 -2.81
C GLN A 29 -18.54 -16.63 -2.16
N ARG A 30 -17.52 -16.94 -1.38
CA ARG A 30 -17.33 -18.23 -0.70
C ARG A 30 -16.48 -18.07 0.56
N LEU A 31 -16.26 -19.18 1.30
CA LEU A 31 -15.41 -19.18 2.47
C LEU A 31 -13.96 -18.85 2.09
N ALA A 32 -13.47 -17.69 2.52
CA ALA A 32 -12.12 -17.24 2.26
C ALA A 32 -11.29 -17.16 3.54
N HIS A 33 -10.00 -17.48 3.41
CA HIS A 33 -8.99 -17.30 4.47
C HIS A 33 -7.80 -16.49 3.94
N ALA A 34 -7.27 -15.59 4.74
CA ALA A 34 -6.15 -14.77 4.31
C ALA A 34 -5.11 -14.57 5.42
N THR A 35 -3.90 -14.22 5.02
CA THR A 35 -2.86 -13.74 5.94
C THR A 35 -3.36 -12.54 6.74
N THR A 36 -3.32 -12.62 8.06
CA THR A 36 -3.74 -11.53 8.95
C THR A 36 -2.59 -10.53 9.12
N GLY A 37 -2.89 -9.24 8.97
CA GLY A 37 -1.90 -8.16 9.16
C GLY A 37 -0.68 -8.33 8.26
N ASN A 38 0.50 -8.28 8.85
CA ASN A 38 1.81 -8.41 8.18
C ASN A 38 2.50 -9.77 8.38
N LEU A 39 1.73 -10.84 8.66
CA LEU A 39 2.24 -12.20 8.83
C LEU A 39 2.68 -12.83 7.49
N ASN A 40 3.60 -12.17 6.78
CA ASN A 40 3.99 -12.48 5.40
C ASN A 40 5.42 -13.05 5.26
N ASN A 41 6.08 -13.36 6.38
CA ASN A 41 7.45 -13.89 6.45
C ASN A 41 7.48 -15.37 6.84
N HIS A 42 8.69 -15.92 7.04
CA HIS A 42 8.94 -17.33 7.39
C HIS A 42 8.29 -17.81 8.70
N TRP A 43 7.81 -16.93 9.58
CA TRP A 43 6.99 -17.26 10.74
C TRP A 43 5.49 -17.08 10.46
N GLY A 44 5.15 -16.00 9.78
CA GLY A 44 3.76 -15.58 9.58
C GLY A 44 3.01 -16.45 8.58
N VAL A 45 3.65 -16.84 7.46
CA VAL A 45 3.00 -17.69 6.45
C VAL A 45 2.68 -19.09 6.97
N PRO A 46 3.60 -19.81 7.63
CA PRO A 46 3.28 -21.09 8.27
C PRO A 46 2.18 -20.98 9.32
N LEU A 47 2.17 -19.91 10.12
CA LEU A 47 1.13 -19.66 11.10
C LEU A 47 -0.24 -19.46 10.43
N SER A 48 -0.30 -18.69 9.35
CA SER A 48 -1.53 -18.48 8.56
C SER A 48 -2.04 -19.79 7.98
N LEU A 49 -1.16 -20.62 7.42
CA LEU A 49 -1.49 -21.95 6.91
C LEU A 49 -1.98 -22.90 8.01
N SER A 50 -1.42 -22.83 9.22
CA SER A 50 -1.83 -23.66 10.34
C SER A 50 -3.23 -23.33 10.85
N ARG A 51 -3.61 -22.05 10.79
CA ARG A 51 -4.90 -21.52 11.22
C ARG A 51 -6.00 -21.66 10.16
N MET A 52 -5.65 -22.01 8.92
CA MET A 52 -6.59 -22.08 7.81
C MET A 52 -7.58 -23.24 8.00
N PRO A 53 -8.91 -22.98 8.00
CA PRO A 53 -9.94 -24.00 8.04
C PRO A 53 -9.84 -24.97 6.86
N GLN A 54 -10.22 -26.25 7.07
CA GLN A 54 -10.12 -27.27 6.03
C GLN A 54 -11.13 -27.10 4.90
N ASP A 55 -12.24 -26.45 5.19
CA ASP A 55 -13.34 -26.13 4.27
C ASP A 55 -13.18 -24.80 3.53
N THR A 56 -12.00 -24.16 3.64
CA THR A 56 -11.67 -22.93 2.90
C THR A 56 -11.76 -23.17 1.41
N ASP A 57 -12.57 -22.36 0.71
CA ASP A 57 -12.71 -22.36 -0.74
C ASP A 57 -11.62 -21.52 -1.41
N TYR A 58 -11.28 -20.35 -0.82
CA TYR A 58 -10.24 -19.45 -1.31
C TYR A 58 -9.25 -19.10 -0.20
N ALA A 59 -7.97 -19.24 -0.50
CA ALA A 59 -6.92 -18.77 0.39
C ALA A 59 -6.09 -17.65 -0.28
N VAL A 60 -5.85 -16.55 0.43
CA VAL A 60 -5.05 -15.41 -0.07
C VAL A 60 -3.86 -15.20 0.87
N LEU A 61 -2.66 -15.49 0.42
CA LEU A 61 -1.45 -15.42 1.22
C LEU A 61 -0.50 -14.35 0.70
N GLU A 62 -0.17 -13.38 1.55
CA GLU A 62 0.85 -12.38 1.27
C GLU A 62 2.23 -12.96 1.56
N LEU A 63 3.16 -12.83 0.59
CA LEU A 63 4.56 -13.24 0.71
C LEU A 63 5.46 -12.02 0.66
N GLY A 64 6.13 -11.74 1.78
CA GLY A 64 7.09 -10.65 1.92
C GLY A 64 8.52 -11.16 1.91
N MET A 65 9.48 -10.26 1.63
CA MET A 65 10.91 -10.54 1.71
C MET A 65 11.69 -9.27 2.05
N ASN A 66 12.83 -9.46 2.66
CA ASN A 66 13.91 -8.49 2.77
C ASN A 66 15.13 -8.92 1.94
N HIS A 67 15.35 -10.24 1.74
CA HIS A 67 16.47 -10.79 0.99
C HIS A 67 16.01 -11.74 -0.12
N ALA A 68 16.88 -11.94 -1.10
CA ALA A 68 16.71 -13.00 -2.10
C ALA A 68 16.70 -14.38 -1.43
N GLY A 69 15.91 -15.30 -1.96
CA GLY A 69 15.76 -16.66 -1.43
C GLY A 69 14.72 -16.80 -0.32
N GLU A 70 14.06 -15.71 0.11
CA GLU A 70 13.04 -15.77 1.17
C GLU A 70 11.64 -16.12 0.65
N ILE A 71 11.29 -15.71 -0.57
CA ILE A 71 9.97 -16.00 -1.16
C ILE A 71 9.86 -17.44 -1.66
N GLU A 72 10.93 -18.01 -2.21
CA GLU A 72 10.91 -19.35 -2.76
C GLU A 72 10.40 -20.41 -1.78
N PRO A 73 10.94 -20.56 -0.55
CA PRO A 73 10.44 -21.55 0.41
C PRO A 73 8.99 -21.27 0.83
N LEU A 74 8.59 -19.99 0.92
CA LEU A 74 7.22 -19.61 1.23
C LEU A 74 6.27 -20.03 0.11
N SER A 75 6.62 -19.75 -1.14
CA SER A 75 5.83 -20.12 -2.31
C SER A 75 5.67 -21.63 -2.43
N LYS A 76 6.75 -22.39 -2.25
CA LYS A 76 6.70 -23.87 -2.24
C LYS A 76 5.85 -24.44 -1.10
N MET A 77 5.78 -23.74 0.03
CA MET A 77 4.90 -24.14 1.15
C MET A 77 3.45 -23.83 0.88
N VAL A 78 3.17 -22.67 0.27
CA VAL A 78 1.83 -22.18 -0.06
C VAL A 78 1.22 -22.93 -1.23
N ARG A 79 2.02 -23.30 -2.25
CA ARG A 79 1.61 -24.00 -3.47
C ARG A 79 0.43 -23.29 -4.17
N PRO A 80 0.64 -22.05 -4.65
CA PRO A 80 -0.46 -21.27 -5.18
C PRO A 80 -0.96 -21.77 -6.54
N ASN A 81 -2.26 -21.66 -6.78
CA ASN A 81 -2.85 -21.77 -8.11
C ASN A 81 -2.66 -20.47 -8.92
N VAL A 82 -2.57 -19.34 -8.22
CA VAL A 82 -2.38 -18.01 -8.81
C VAL A 82 -1.29 -17.28 -8.04
N ALA A 83 -0.25 -16.81 -8.75
CA ALA A 83 0.83 -16.02 -8.19
C ALA A 83 0.78 -14.60 -8.76
N VAL A 84 0.74 -13.59 -7.87
CA VAL A 84 0.56 -12.19 -8.23
C VAL A 84 1.77 -11.37 -7.83
N ILE A 85 2.31 -10.60 -8.77
CA ILE A 85 3.27 -9.54 -8.47
C ILE A 85 2.59 -8.19 -8.71
N THR A 86 2.43 -7.38 -7.66
CA THR A 86 1.74 -6.08 -7.77
C THR A 86 2.57 -5.05 -8.51
N THR A 87 3.84 -4.90 -8.14
CA THR A 87 4.83 -4.06 -8.83
C THR A 87 6.25 -4.41 -8.39
N VAL A 88 7.24 -3.99 -9.19
CA VAL A 88 8.67 -4.01 -8.84
C VAL A 88 9.18 -2.58 -8.84
N GLU A 89 9.62 -2.12 -7.68
CA GLU A 89 10.12 -0.77 -7.43
C GLU A 89 11.40 -0.83 -6.60
N ALA A 90 12.14 0.27 -6.57
CA ALA A 90 13.38 0.43 -5.81
C ALA A 90 13.08 0.54 -4.30
N VAL A 91 12.78 -0.60 -3.65
CA VAL A 91 12.57 -0.74 -2.20
C VAL A 91 13.56 -1.75 -1.63
N HIS A 92 13.79 -1.73 -0.32
CA HIS A 92 14.77 -2.63 0.33
C HIS A 92 16.18 -2.53 -0.26
N LEU A 93 16.57 -1.33 -0.72
CA LEU A 93 17.89 -1.08 -1.34
C LEU A 93 19.08 -1.40 -0.44
N GLU A 94 18.81 -1.57 0.86
CA GLU A 94 19.80 -2.05 1.82
C GLU A 94 20.28 -3.48 1.51
N PHE A 95 19.40 -4.31 0.95
CA PHE A 95 19.63 -5.74 0.75
C PHE A 95 19.84 -6.13 -0.70
N PHE A 96 19.62 -5.22 -1.66
CA PHE A 96 19.70 -5.49 -3.09
C PHE A 96 20.63 -4.51 -3.81
N SER A 97 21.41 -5.02 -4.76
CA SER A 97 22.36 -4.21 -5.55
C SER A 97 21.67 -3.47 -6.70
N SER A 98 20.53 -3.97 -7.15
CA SER A 98 19.77 -3.40 -8.26
C SER A 98 18.26 -3.69 -8.15
N VAL A 99 17.45 -2.95 -8.91
CA VAL A 99 16.01 -3.23 -9.04
C VAL A 99 15.78 -4.58 -9.76
N THR A 100 16.70 -4.99 -10.62
CA THR A 100 16.66 -6.32 -11.25
C THR A 100 16.80 -7.45 -10.22
N ASP A 101 17.64 -7.27 -9.20
CA ASP A 101 17.75 -8.25 -8.10
C ASP A 101 16.45 -8.33 -7.28
N ILE A 102 15.77 -7.19 -7.11
CA ILE A 102 14.43 -7.16 -6.48
C ILE A 102 13.41 -7.90 -7.36
N ALA A 103 13.47 -7.73 -8.69
CA ALA A 103 12.60 -8.46 -9.62
C ALA A 103 12.85 -9.97 -9.54
N ASN A 104 14.14 -10.40 -9.50
CA ASN A 104 14.52 -11.81 -9.32
C ASN A 104 13.94 -12.39 -8.02
N ALA A 105 14.13 -11.69 -6.91
CA ALA A 105 13.62 -12.14 -5.60
C ALA A 105 12.09 -12.23 -5.58
N LYS A 106 11.38 -11.32 -6.25
CA LYS A 106 9.91 -11.40 -6.34
C LYS A 106 9.43 -12.51 -7.28
N ALA A 107 10.18 -12.79 -8.36
CA ALA A 107 9.90 -13.87 -9.29
C ALA A 107 9.98 -15.27 -8.62
N GLU A 108 10.66 -15.39 -7.48
CA GLU A 108 10.66 -16.61 -6.66
C GLU A 108 9.25 -17.09 -6.29
N ILE A 109 8.24 -16.18 -6.32
CA ILE A 109 6.83 -16.55 -6.04
C ILE A 109 6.30 -17.59 -7.04
N PHE A 110 6.83 -17.63 -8.25
CA PHE A 110 6.40 -18.57 -9.27
C PHE A 110 6.90 -19.99 -9.03
N THR A 111 7.97 -20.18 -8.23
CA THR A 111 8.59 -21.50 -8.01
C THR A 111 7.68 -22.52 -7.30
N GLY A 112 6.66 -22.03 -6.60
CA GLY A 112 5.66 -22.85 -5.91
C GLY A 112 4.34 -23.02 -6.67
N LEU A 113 4.21 -22.50 -7.90
CA LEU A 113 2.98 -22.63 -8.69
C LEU A 113 2.61 -24.10 -8.88
N GLU A 114 1.33 -24.43 -8.66
CA GLU A 114 0.77 -25.73 -8.97
C GLU A 114 0.70 -25.94 -10.50
N SER A 115 0.58 -27.20 -10.93
CA SER A 115 0.32 -27.51 -12.34
C SER A 115 -0.98 -26.82 -12.79
N GLY A 116 -0.95 -26.17 -13.94
CA GLY A 116 -2.05 -25.33 -14.41
C GLY A 116 -2.07 -23.92 -13.75
N GLY A 117 -1.00 -23.55 -13.03
CA GLY A 117 -0.92 -22.29 -12.30
C GLY A 117 -0.82 -21.07 -13.19
N ILE A 118 -1.34 -19.95 -12.72
CA ILE A 118 -1.44 -18.67 -13.44
C ILE A 118 -0.56 -17.64 -12.77
N ALA A 119 0.27 -16.93 -13.56
CA ALA A 119 1.04 -15.78 -13.13
C ALA A 119 0.33 -14.48 -13.53
N ILE A 120 0.14 -13.56 -12.57
CA ILE A 120 -0.44 -12.23 -12.81
C ILE A 120 0.63 -11.17 -12.57
N ILE A 121 0.97 -10.41 -13.61
CA ILE A 121 2.11 -9.49 -13.61
C ILE A 121 1.77 -8.12 -14.21
N PRO A 122 2.40 -7.02 -13.72
CA PRO A 122 2.14 -5.66 -14.18
C PRO A 122 2.79 -5.41 -15.55
N ALA A 123 1.98 -5.13 -16.59
CA ALA A 123 2.44 -4.87 -17.96
C ALA A 123 3.27 -3.59 -18.08
N ASP A 124 2.95 -2.57 -17.27
CA ASP A 124 3.63 -1.26 -17.32
C ASP A 124 5.01 -1.27 -16.63
N ASN A 125 5.39 -2.38 -16.00
CA ASN A 125 6.65 -2.47 -15.27
C ASN A 125 7.81 -2.73 -16.21
N SER A 126 8.93 -2.03 -16.04
CA SER A 126 10.14 -2.20 -16.87
C SER A 126 10.74 -3.60 -16.81
N HIS A 127 10.36 -4.41 -15.81
CA HIS A 127 10.78 -5.81 -15.65
C HIS A 127 9.72 -6.81 -16.14
N TYR A 128 8.71 -6.38 -16.91
CA TYR A 128 7.63 -7.25 -17.38
C TYR A 128 8.16 -8.50 -18.10
N ASP A 129 8.99 -8.32 -19.14
CA ASP A 129 9.54 -9.43 -19.94
C ASP A 129 10.36 -10.40 -19.07
N HIS A 130 11.13 -9.87 -18.14
CA HIS A 130 11.90 -10.66 -17.18
C HIS A 130 11.01 -11.51 -16.27
N LEU A 131 9.96 -10.90 -15.70
CA LEU A 131 9.00 -11.61 -14.84
C LEU A 131 8.20 -12.65 -15.64
N ALA A 132 7.80 -12.32 -16.87
CA ALA A 132 7.08 -13.24 -17.74
C ALA A 132 7.95 -14.46 -18.09
N GLN A 133 9.22 -14.25 -18.43
CA GLN A 133 10.18 -15.33 -18.67
C GLN A 133 10.38 -16.21 -17.42
N ALA A 134 10.50 -15.60 -16.24
CA ALA A 134 10.64 -16.32 -14.98
C ALA A 134 9.40 -17.18 -14.68
N ALA A 135 8.20 -16.63 -14.88
CA ALA A 135 6.93 -17.35 -14.71
C ALA A 135 6.83 -18.56 -15.68
N ALA A 136 7.15 -18.36 -16.96
CA ALA A 136 7.16 -19.42 -17.96
C ALA A 136 8.17 -20.53 -17.59
N THR A 137 9.37 -20.14 -17.15
CA THR A 137 10.41 -21.09 -16.71
C THR A 137 9.99 -21.90 -15.49
N ALA A 138 9.22 -21.28 -14.58
CA ALA A 138 8.66 -21.95 -13.41
C ALA A 138 7.46 -22.83 -13.73
N GLY A 139 6.97 -22.86 -14.98
CA GLY A 139 5.88 -23.73 -15.44
C GLY A 139 4.48 -23.12 -15.31
N ALA A 140 4.37 -21.79 -15.26
CA ALA A 140 3.07 -21.13 -15.35
C ALA A 140 2.39 -21.49 -16.68
N GLU A 141 1.13 -21.98 -16.60
CA GLU A 141 0.34 -22.34 -17.80
C GLU A 141 -0.17 -21.08 -18.51
N GLN A 142 -0.45 -20.04 -17.76
CA GLN A 142 -0.89 -18.75 -18.29
C GLN A 142 -0.15 -17.61 -17.61
N ILE A 143 0.13 -16.58 -18.40
CA ILE A 143 0.65 -15.29 -17.93
C ILE A 143 -0.40 -14.23 -18.26
N VAL A 144 -1.01 -13.66 -17.23
CA VAL A 144 -2.05 -12.64 -17.32
C VAL A 144 -1.44 -11.30 -16.95
N SER A 145 -1.56 -10.33 -17.83
CA SER A 145 -1.03 -8.99 -17.63
C SER A 145 -2.10 -7.99 -17.21
N PHE A 146 -1.72 -7.04 -16.35
CA PHE A 146 -2.58 -5.90 -16.00
C PHE A 146 -1.79 -4.60 -16.05
N GLY A 147 -2.46 -3.50 -16.39
CA GLY A 147 -1.79 -2.19 -16.49
C GLY A 147 -2.54 -1.19 -17.37
N THR A 148 -1.79 -0.19 -17.86
CA THR A 148 -2.27 0.80 -18.84
C THR A 148 -1.85 0.45 -20.28
N ASP A 149 -0.92 -0.47 -20.46
CA ASP A 149 -0.44 -0.90 -21.76
C ASP A 149 -1.58 -1.47 -22.62
N ASN A 150 -1.56 -1.16 -23.91
CA ASN A 150 -2.61 -1.59 -24.84
C ASN A 150 -2.70 -3.11 -25.02
N GLY A 151 -1.64 -3.83 -24.72
CA GLY A 151 -1.58 -5.29 -24.78
C GLY A 151 -1.98 -5.98 -23.46
N ALA A 152 -2.24 -5.24 -22.39
CA ALA A 152 -2.61 -5.82 -21.11
C ALA A 152 -4.00 -6.49 -21.19
N ALA A 153 -4.10 -7.72 -20.66
CA ALA A 153 -5.36 -8.46 -20.60
C ALA A 153 -6.39 -7.78 -19.67
N TYR A 154 -5.91 -7.16 -18.60
CA TYR A 154 -6.70 -6.33 -17.68
C TYR A 154 -6.18 -4.90 -17.77
N ARG A 155 -6.83 -4.08 -18.59
CA ARG A 155 -6.31 -2.77 -18.97
C ARG A 155 -7.11 -1.62 -18.37
N LEU A 156 -6.40 -0.69 -17.72
CA LEU A 156 -6.95 0.58 -17.28
C LEU A 156 -7.15 1.51 -18.49
N ILE A 157 -8.41 1.86 -18.79
CA ILE A 157 -8.75 2.77 -19.89
C ILE A 157 -8.81 4.20 -19.39
N ALA A 158 -9.51 4.42 -18.27
CA ALA A 158 -9.66 5.73 -17.66
C ALA A 158 -9.91 5.60 -16.16
N TRP A 159 -9.58 6.64 -15.42
CA TRP A 159 -9.85 6.74 -13.99
C TRP A 159 -10.08 8.20 -13.59
N SER A 160 -10.87 8.39 -12.54
CA SER A 160 -11.10 9.70 -11.92
C SER A 160 -11.28 9.54 -10.41
N VAL A 161 -10.69 10.46 -9.65
CA VAL A 161 -10.79 10.47 -8.18
C VAL A 161 -11.94 11.37 -7.75
N SER A 162 -12.71 10.94 -6.75
CA SER A 162 -13.73 11.70 -6.04
C SER A 162 -13.40 11.76 -4.54
N ASP A 163 -14.23 12.44 -3.76
CA ASP A 163 -14.06 12.52 -2.29
C ASP A 163 -14.23 11.14 -1.59
N VAL A 164 -14.86 10.18 -2.25
CA VAL A 164 -15.20 8.86 -1.67
C VAL A 164 -14.43 7.69 -2.27
N GLY A 165 -13.66 7.91 -3.33
CA GLY A 165 -12.92 6.81 -3.98
C GLY A 165 -12.47 7.12 -5.39
N THR A 166 -12.24 6.07 -6.17
CA THR A 166 -11.81 6.18 -7.57
C THR A 166 -12.78 5.45 -8.48
N ARG A 167 -13.31 6.15 -9.48
CA ARG A 167 -14.08 5.57 -10.58
C ARG A 167 -13.14 5.08 -11.66
N ILE A 168 -13.39 3.88 -12.16
CA ILE A 168 -12.52 3.16 -13.09
C ILE A 168 -13.31 2.71 -14.30
N ALA A 169 -12.76 2.93 -15.50
CA ALA A 169 -13.17 2.27 -16.72
C ALA A 169 -12.01 1.37 -17.19
N ALA A 170 -12.27 0.08 -17.34
CA ALA A 170 -11.27 -0.91 -17.69
C ALA A 170 -11.76 -1.83 -18.81
N ASP A 171 -10.81 -2.40 -19.53
CA ASP A 171 -10.99 -3.60 -20.34
C ASP A 171 -10.58 -4.79 -19.47
N VAL A 172 -11.49 -5.69 -19.23
CA VAL A 172 -11.33 -6.87 -18.39
C VAL A 172 -11.46 -8.09 -19.28
N ASN A 173 -10.33 -8.59 -19.77
CA ASN A 173 -10.25 -9.75 -20.66
C ASN A 173 -11.18 -9.61 -21.89
N GLY A 174 -11.15 -8.44 -22.56
CA GLY A 174 -11.96 -8.10 -23.74
C GLY A 174 -13.36 -7.56 -23.45
N LYS A 175 -13.77 -7.48 -22.17
CA LYS A 175 -15.05 -6.91 -21.74
C LYS A 175 -14.85 -5.56 -21.06
N ARG A 176 -15.54 -4.53 -21.54
CA ARG A 176 -15.52 -3.21 -20.90
C ARG A 176 -16.31 -3.23 -19.60
N LEU A 177 -15.66 -2.85 -18.51
CA LEU A 177 -16.25 -2.74 -17.18
C LEU A 177 -16.06 -1.32 -16.64
N VAL A 178 -17.09 -0.79 -15.96
CA VAL A 178 -17.02 0.47 -15.21
C VAL A 178 -17.43 0.20 -13.79
N TYR A 179 -16.57 0.56 -12.83
CA TYR A 179 -16.82 0.31 -11.42
C TYR A 179 -16.13 1.36 -10.55
N ASP A 180 -16.50 1.41 -9.29
CA ASP A 180 -15.94 2.32 -8.30
C ASP A 180 -15.17 1.51 -7.25
N ILE A 181 -14.07 2.07 -6.73
CA ILE A 181 -13.34 1.51 -5.59
C ILE A 181 -13.31 2.52 -4.46
N GLY A 182 -13.49 2.10 -3.22
CA GLY A 182 -13.47 2.94 -2.03
C GLY A 182 -12.09 3.49 -1.62
N MET A 183 -11.12 3.45 -2.54
CA MET A 183 -9.76 3.93 -2.34
C MET A 183 -9.34 4.89 -3.45
N MET A 184 -8.44 5.82 -3.13
CA MET A 184 -8.09 6.91 -4.04
C MET A 184 -6.79 6.67 -4.79
N GLY A 185 -6.79 7.00 -6.09
CA GLY A 185 -5.61 7.18 -6.91
C GLY A 185 -5.34 6.08 -7.95
N LYS A 186 -4.51 6.42 -8.93
CA LYS A 186 -4.17 5.56 -10.06
C LYS A 186 -3.61 4.21 -9.62
N HIS A 187 -2.75 4.18 -8.61
CA HIS A 187 -2.14 2.95 -8.12
C HIS A 187 -3.18 1.98 -7.53
N MET A 188 -4.27 2.49 -6.91
CA MET A 188 -5.37 1.67 -6.43
C MET A 188 -6.21 1.15 -7.60
N ALA A 189 -6.41 1.95 -8.63
CA ALA A 189 -7.06 1.50 -9.87
C ALA A 189 -6.25 0.36 -10.54
N LEU A 190 -4.93 0.45 -10.58
CA LEU A 190 -4.08 -0.63 -11.12
C LEU A 190 -4.13 -1.89 -10.25
N ASN A 191 -4.05 -1.74 -8.92
CA ASN A 191 -4.16 -2.88 -8.00
C ASN A 191 -5.53 -3.57 -8.11
N SER A 192 -6.61 -2.82 -8.35
CA SER A 192 -7.94 -3.42 -8.56
C SER A 192 -8.00 -4.30 -9.81
N LEU A 193 -7.25 -3.98 -10.86
CA LEU A 193 -7.15 -4.87 -12.04
C LEU A 193 -6.45 -6.18 -11.70
N ALA A 194 -5.37 -6.13 -10.90
CA ALA A 194 -4.72 -7.35 -10.40
C ALA A 194 -5.67 -8.20 -9.55
N VAL A 195 -6.54 -7.54 -8.75
CA VAL A 195 -7.58 -8.22 -7.97
C VAL A 195 -8.58 -8.92 -8.89
N LEU A 196 -9.15 -8.20 -9.88
CA LEU A 196 -10.12 -8.80 -10.81
C LEU A 196 -9.50 -9.95 -11.63
N ALA A 197 -8.25 -9.79 -12.10
CA ALA A 197 -7.52 -10.86 -12.77
C ALA A 197 -7.32 -12.09 -11.87
N THR A 198 -7.06 -11.87 -10.58
CA THR A 198 -6.88 -12.95 -9.61
C THR A 198 -8.20 -13.67 -9.31
N VAL A 199 -9.30 -12.92 -9.14
CA VAL A 199 -10.65 -13.47 -8.92
C VAL A 199 -11.05 -14.33 -10.12
N ASP A 200 -10.86 -13.84 -11.36
CA ASP A 200 -11.13 -14.61 -12.59
C ASP A 200 -10.30 -15.90 -12.65
N ALA A 201 -8.99 -15.79 -12.43
CA ALA A 201 -8.08 -16.92 -12.43
C ALA A 201 -8.43 -17.98 -11.36
N LEU A 202 -9.00 -17.56 -10.23
CA LEU A 202 -9.52 -18.46 -9.19
C LEU A 202 -10.92 -19.00 -9.49
N GLY A 203 -11.56 -18.60 -10.60
CA GLY A 203 -12.91 -19.01 -11.00
C GLY A 203 -14.02 -18.33 -10.18
N GLY A 204 -13.76 -17.16 -9.62
CA GLY A 204 -14.74 -16.30 -8.96
C GLY A 204 -15.52 -15.42 -9.92
N ASP A 205 -16.54 -14.73 -9.41
CA ASP A 205 -17.36 -13.78 -10.16
C ASP A 205 -16.69 -12.41 -10.19
N VAL A 206 -16.22 -12.02 -11.37
CA VAL A 206 -15.49 -10.75 -11.60
C VAL A 206 -16.41 -9.53 -11.50
N GLU A 207 -17.67 -9.62 -11.93
CA GLU A 207 -18.61 -8.52 -11.87
C GLU A 207 -19.03 -8.22 -10.44
N GLN A 208 -19.31 -9.28 -9.66
CA GLN A 208 -19.55 -9.16 -8.23
C GLN A 208 -18.32 -8.55 -7.54
N ALA A 209 -17.11 -9.06 -7.82
CA ALA A 209 -15.88 -8.55 -7.23
C ALA A 209 -15.67 -7.06 -7.53
N ALA A 210 -15.93 -6.63 -8.77
CA ALA A 210 -15.84 -5.22 -9.15
C ALA A 210 -16.82 -4.33 -8.36
N GLY A 211 -18.03 -4.80 -8.12
CA GLY A 211 -19.02 -4.13 -7.27
C GLY A 211 -18.58 -4.06 -5.80
N ASP A 212 -18.02 -5.16 -5.29
CA ASP A 212 -17.56 -5.27 -3.89
C ASP A 212 -16.39 -4.34 -3.56
N LEU A 213 -15.55 -4.01 -4.54
CA LEU A 213 -14.41 -3.10 -4.37
C LEU A 213 -14.81 -1.66 -3.98
N ASN A 214 -16.06 -1.27 -4.21
CA ASN A 214 -16.57 0.02 -3.72
C ASN A 214 -16.57 0.12 -2.19
N ASP A 215 -16.70 -0.99 -1.49
CA ASP A 215 -16.70 -1.05 -0.03
C ASP A 215 -15.28 -1.18 0.57
N MET A 216 -14.28 -1.12 -0.28
CA MET A 216 -12.91 -1.24 0.17
C MET A 216 -12.49 0.00 0.95
N THR A 217 -11.96 -0.21 2.15
CA THR A 217 -11.38 0.85 2.98
C THR A 217 -9.86 0.69 3.07
N PRO A 218 -9.11 1.80 3.13
CA PRO A 218 -7.67 1.73 3.31
C PRO A 218 -7.29 0.94 4.57
N PRO A 219 -6.38 -0.03 4.48
CA PRO A 219 -5.81 -0.65 5.66
C PRO A 219 -5.14 0.40 6.56
N THR A 220 -5.09 0.13 7.86
CA THR A 220 -4.45 1.03 8.85
C THR A 220 -3.05 1.43 8.39
N GLY A 221 -2.76 2.72 8.44
CA GLY A 221 -1.47 3.28 8.03
C GLY A 221 -1.25 3.38 6.51
N ARG A 222 -2.27 3.19 5.68
CA ARG A 222 -2.14 3.13 4.20
C ARG A 222 -3.17 4.01 3.49
N GLY A 223 -3.27 5.28 3.88
CA GLY A 223 -4.12 6.27 3.25
C GLY A 223 -5.50 6.42 3.89
N ALA A 224 -5.72 5.86 5.07
CA ALA A 224 -6.97 6.05 5.81
C ALA A 224 -7.18 7.52 6.14
N ARG A 225 -8.36 8.05 5.78
CA ARG A 225 -8.77 9.43 6.05
C ARG A 225 -9.79 9.48 7.17
N SER A 226 -9.65 10.46 8.05
CA SER A 226 -10.58 10.70 9.16
C SER A 226 -10.73 12.20 9.39
N THR A 227 -11.95 12.67 9.57
CA THR A 227 -12.20 14.03 10.03
C THR A 227 -12.26 14.02 11.55
N ILE A 228 -11.34 14.74 12.18
CA ILE A 228 -11.18 14.80 13.63
C ILE A 228 -11.81 16.08 14.16
N ALA A 229 -12.83 15.95 15.00
CA ALA A 229 -13.47 17.09 15.63
C ALA A 229 -12.59 17.64 16.76
N ILE A 230 -12.37 18.95 16.78
CA ILE A 230 -11.65 19.66 17.84
C ILE A 230 -12.47 20.87 18.30
N ALA A 231 -12.03 21.58 19.31
CA ALA A 231 -12.68 22.81 19.72
C ALA A 231 -12.76 23.80 18.55
N ASN A 232 -13.97 24.29 18.26
CA ASN A 232 -14.28 25.26 17.19
C ASN A 232 -14.17 24.74 15.75
N GLY A 233 -14.21 23.42 15.51
CA GLY A 233 -14.25 22.87 14.16
C GLY A 233 -13.67 21.46 14.03
N SER A 234 -13.04 21.17 12.91
CA SER A 234 -12.41 19.89 12.62
C SER A 234 -11.23 20.05 11.68
N PHE A 235 -10.32 19.06 11.67
CA PHE A 235 -9.26 18.92 10.67
C PHE A 235 -9.32 17.53 10.02
N ASP A 236 -8.76 17.39 8.84
CA ASP A 236 -8.66 16.10 8.14
C ASP A 236 -7.31 15.44 8.42
N LEU A 237 -7.33 14.18 8.87
CA LEU A 237 -6.16 13.36 9.14
C LEU A 237 -6.02 12.27 8.07
N ILE A 238 -4.83 12.15 7.48
CA ILE A 238 -4.45 11.11 6.54
C ILE A 238 -3.37 10.24 7.17
N ASP A 239 -3.69 8.97 7.40
CA ASP A 239 -2.80 8.00 8.03
C ASP A 239 -2.03 7.19 6.98
N GLU A 240 -0.76 7.54 6.75
CA GLU A 240 0.21 6.86 5.90
C GLU A 240 1.39 6.29 6.72
N SER A 241 1.18 6.03 8.00
CA SER A 241 2.21 5.72 9.00
C SER A 241 2.81 4.32 8.91
N TYR A 242 2.40 3.49 7.94
CA TYR A 242 2.86 2.10 7.84
C TYR A 242 4.23 1.95 7.18
N ASN A 243 4.52 2.70 6.13
CA ASN A 243 5.80 2.62 5.42
C ASN A 243 6.13 3.94 4.70
N ALA A 244 7.43 4.20 4.49
CA ALA A 244 7.90 5.36 3.78
C ALA A 244 9.07 5.01 2.85
N SER A 245 9.07 5.65 1.68
CA SER A 245 10.18 5.68 0.73
C SER A 245 10.22 7.07 0.08
N PRO A 246 11.34 7.49 -0.52
CA PRO A 246 11.44 8.80 -1.17
C PRO A 246 10.31 9.04 -2.18
N ALA A 247 10.05 8.07 -3.06
CA ALA A 247 9.00 8.15 -4.07
C ALA A 247 7.59 8.25 -3.45
N SER A 248 7.34 7.52 -2.35
CA SER A 248 6.02 7.54 -1.70
C SER A 248 5.75 8.83 -0.91
N ILE A 249 6.77 9.48 -0.36
CA ILE A 249 6.64 10.79 0.29
C ILE A 249 6.41 11.87 -0.76
N ALA A 250 7.18 11.88 -1.85
CA ALA A 250 6.97 12.82 -2.95
C ALA A 250 5.58 12.68 -3.57
N ALA A 251 5.10 11.45 -3.81
CA ALA A 251 3.76 11.20 -4.31
C ALA A 251 2.66 11.69 -3.35
N LEU A 252 2.86 11.54 -2.03
CA LEU A 252 1.93 12.05 -1.02
C LEU A 252 1.89 13.58 -1.04
N ALA A 253 3.04 14.25 -1.08
CA ALA A 253 3.11 15.71 -1.14
C ALA A 253 2.35 16.26 -2.36
N GLY A 254 2.59 15.70 -3.56
CA GLY A 254 1.87 16.07 -4.78
C GLY A 254 0.35 15.81 -4.71
N ALA A 255 -0.08 14.69 -4.09
CA ALA A 255 -1.49 14.39 -3.91
C ALA A 255 -2.19 15.35 -2.93
N LEU A 256 -1.50 15.79 -1.88
CA LEU A 256 -2.03 16.73 -0.90
C LEU A 256 -2.29 18.11 -1.50
N ASN A 257 -1.42 18.59 -2.38
CA ASN A 257 -1.63 19.84 -3.10
C ASN A 257 -2.95 19.84 -3.90
N ALA A 258 -3.28 18.73 -4.55
CA ALA A 258 -4.50 18.58 -5.32
C ALA A 258 -5.78 18.55 -4.44
N THR A 259 -5.67 18.26 -3.15
CA THR A 259 -6.81 18.16 -2.20
C THR A 259 -7.02 19.41 -1.35
N ARG A 260 -6.21 20.45 -1.53
CA ARG A 260 -6.25 21.68 -0.73
C ARG A 260 -7.59 22.41 -0.84
N LYS A 261 -8.36 22.44 0.24
CA LYS A 261 -9.68 23.11 0.25
C LYS A 261 -9.65 24.49 0.90
N ARG A 262 -9.23 24.65 2.14
CA ARG A 262 -9.33 25.94 2.88
C ARG A 262 -8.32 26.14 4.02
N GLY A 263 -7.60 25.09 4.46
CA GLY A 263 -6.68 25.16 5.59
C GLY A 263 -5.25 24.92 5.18
N ARG A 264 -4.36 24.84 6.19
CA ARG A 264 -2.95 24.50 5.99
C ARG A 264 -2.81 23.03 5.65
N VAL A 265 -1.84 22.71 4.82
CA VAL A 265 -1.41 21.33 4.55
C VAL A 265 -0.17 21.03 5.39
N ILE A 266 -0.31 20.10 6.30
CA ILE A 266 0.71 19.73 7.28
C ILE A 266 1.23 18.33 6.97
N LEU A 267 2.54 18.16 6.83
CA LEU A 267 3.20 16.88 6.75
C LEU A 267 3.91 16.57 8.07
N ALA A 268 3.62 15.39 8.66
CA ALA A 268 4.36 14.83 9.78
C ALA A 268 5.13 13.59 9.31
N LEU A 269 6.45 13.68 9.21
CA LEU A 269 7.32 12.68 8.61
C LEU A 269 8.25 12.03 9.62
N GLY A 270 8.26 10.69 9.64
CA GLY A 270 9.23 9.88 10.36
C GLY A 270 10.28 9.29 9.43
N ASP A 271 11.40 8.84 9.99
CA ASP A 271 12.51 8.29 9.24
C ASP A 271 12.08 7.24 8.20
N MET A 272 12.72 7.33 7.03
CA MET A 272 12.74 6.25 6.04
C MET A 272 13.86 5.29 6.42
N LEU A 273 13.52 4.03 6.66
CA LEU A 273 14.48 2.98 7.02
C LEU A 273 14.99 2.21 5.79
N GLU A 274 15.99 1.37 5.97
CA GLU A 274 16.56 0.48 4.93
C GLU A 274 17.21 1.23 3.73
N LEU A 275 17.81 2.40 3.99
CA LEU A 275 18.43 3.26 2.97
C LEU A 275 19.98 3.26 3.00
N ARG A 276 20.63 2.55 3.95
CA ARG A 276 22.10 2.48 4.13
C ARG A 276 22.78 3.86 4.12
N ASP A 277 23.96 3.92 3.52
CA ASP A 277 24.82 5.12 3.44
C ASP A 277 24.18 6.29 2.67
N ARG A 278 23.08 6.05 1.95
CA ARG A 278 22.31 7.06 1.23
C ARG A 278 21.22 7.71 2.06
N SER A 279 21.01 7.26 3.29
CA SER A 279 19.90 7.72 4.14
C SER A 279 19.86 9.24 4.25
N ASP A 280 20.95 9.85 4.69
CA ASP A 280 21.02 11.30 4.94
C ASP A 280 20.73 12.12 3.68
N ALA A 281 21.32 11.73 2.55
CA ALA A 281 21.11 12.40 1.27
C ALA A 281 19.65 12.25 0.79
N LEU A 282 19.09 11.05 0.85
CA LEU A 282 17.71 10.79 0.43
C LEU A 282 16.66 11.49 1.30
N HIS A 283 16.96 11.69 2.59
CA HIS A 283 16.10 12.51 3.45
C HIS A 283 16.20 14.00 3.09
N ALA A 284 17.40 14.53 2.88
CA ALA A 284 17.61 15.92 2.46
C ALA A 284 16.96 16.21 1.10
N ASP A 285 17.08 15.31 0.13
CA ASP A 285 16.54 15.45 -1.23
C ASP A 285 15.01 15.60 -1.27
N LEU A 286 14.29 15.15 -0.24
CA LEU A 286 12.85 15.35 -0.10
C LEU A 286 12.45 16.82 0.01
N ALA A 287 13.36 17.72 0.40
CA ALA A 287 13.06 19.15 0.52
C ALA A 287 12.56 19.75 -0.79
N THR A 288 13.13 19.35 -1.93
CA THR A 288 12.73 19.87 -3.24
C THR A 288 11.27 19.53 -3.62
N PRO A 289 10.83 18.27 -3.66
CA PRO A 289 9.43 17.97 -3.97
C PRO A 289 8.46 18.55 -2.93
N ILE A 290 8.80 18.54 -1.65
CA ILE A 290 7.92 19.08 -0.60
C ILE A 290 7.76 20.60 -0.77
N ALA A 291 8.83 21.34 -1.05
CA ALA A 291 8.77 22.78 -1.25
C ALA A 291 7.95 23.19 -2.49
N THR A 292 7.97 22.39 -3.55
CA THR A 292 7.23 22.67 -4.79
C THR A 292 5.76 22.30 -4.74
N ASP A 293 5.37 21.38 -3.85
CA ASP A 293 4.02 20.81 -3.82
C ASP A 293 3.04 21.52 -2.86
N GLY A 294 3.37 22.75 -2.44
CA GLY A 294 2.43 23.61 -1.71
C GLY A 294 2.11 23.12 -0.29
N ILE A 295 3.06 22.44 0.35
CA ILE A 295 2.98 22.06 1.77
C ILE A 295 3.28 23.32 2.61
N ASP A 296 2.42 23.61 3.59
CA ASP A 296 2.56 24.81 4.43
C ASP A 296 3.48 24.57 5.64
N CYS A 297 3.41 23.36 6.23
CA CYS A 297 4.11 23.04 7.47
C CYS A 297 4.66 21.61 7.43
N VAL A 298 5.90 21.43 7.87
CA VAL A 298 6.54 20.11 7.95
C VAL A 298 7.05 19.86 9.36
N PHE A 299 6.55 18.80 9.96
CA PHE A 299 7.02 18.24 11.22
C PHE A 299 7.86 17.00 10.91
N THR A 300 8.98 16.85 11.58
CA THR A 300 9.90 15.73 11.35
C THR A 300 10.25 15.01 12.65
N ALA A 301 10.37 13.70 12.60
CA ALA A 301 10.75 12.86 13.75
C ALA A 301 11.79 11.81 13.35
N GLY A 302 12.85 11.72 14.14
CA GLY A 302 13.91 10.74 13.96
C GLY A 302 15.25 11.32 13.51
N PRO A 303 16.34 10.56 13.76
CA PRO A 303 17.71 11.06 13.54
C PRO A 303 18.02 11.39 12.07
N ALA A 304 17.46 10.66 11.10
CA ALA A 304 17.70 10.90 9.69
C ALA A 304 16.82 12.06 9.15
N MET A 305 15.61 12.22 9.66
CA MET A 305 14.71 13.32 9.27
C MET A 305 15.23 14.71 9.62
N ARG A 306 16.23 14.85 10.51
CA ARG A 306 16.90 16.14 10.74
C ARG A 306 17.57 16.72 9.49
N HIS A 307 17.97 15.85 8.54
CA HIS A 307 18.57 16.30 7.28
C HIS A 307 17.53 16.95 6.38
N LEU A 308 16.31 16.42 6.33
CA LEU A 308 15.18 17.07 5.68
C LEU A 308 14.84 18.40 6.38
N HIS A 309 14.72 18.39 7.72
CA HIS A 309 14.40 19.59 8.50
C HIS A 309 15.38 20.74 8.22
N GLY A 310 16.68 20.43 8.13
CA GLY A 310 17.71 21.41 7.81
C GLY A 310 17.77 21.86 6.35
N ALA A 311 17.20 21.08 5.43
CA ALA A 311 17.19 21.38 3.99
C ALA A 311 15.92 22.12 3.53
N LEU A 312 14.84 22.07 4.31
CA LEU A 312 13.59 22.77 4.02
C LEU A 312 13.73 24.29 4.16
N PRO A 313 12.97 25.07 3.37
CA PRO A 313 12.78 26.51 3.61
C PRO A 313 12.32 26.78 5.06
N SER A 314 12.82 27.84 5.67
CA SER A 314 12.57 28.15 7.09
C SER A 314 11.09 28.43 7.41
N ASP A 315 10.31 28.84 6.44
CA ASP A 315 8.87 29.08 6.54
C ASP A 315 8.05 27.78 6.48
N GLN A 316 8.58 26.69 5.93
CA GLN A 316 7.97 25.36 5.88
C GLN A 316 8.46 24.44 7.01
N SER A 317 9.71 24.59 7.44
CA SER A 317 10.34 23.76 8.48
C SER A 317 9.80 24.13 9.86
N THR A 318 8.74 23.44 10.33
CA THR A 318 7.99 23.84 11.53
C THR A 318 8.63 23.33 12.83
N ALA A 319 8.85 22.03 12.95
CA ALA A 319 9.50 21.43 14.12
C ALA A 319 10.16 20.09 13.81
N HIS A 320 11.21 19.79 14.60
CA HIS A 320 11.89 18.49 14.58
C HIS A 320 11.95 17.91 16.01
N ALA A 321 11.73 16.59 16.11
CA ALA A 321 11.85 15.82 17.35
C ALA A 321 12.74 14.60 17.14
N ALA A 322 13.38 14.11 18.22
CA ALA A 322 14.22 12.93 18.14
C ALA A 322 13.41 11.63 17.91
N SER A 323 12.12 11.62 18.24
CA SER A 323 11.22 10.47 18.09
C SER A 323 9.79 10.91 17.78
N ALA A 324 8.98 9.96 17.27
CA ALA A 324 7.55 10.18 17.06
C ALA A 324 6.82 10.57 18.36
N ALA A 325 7.18 9.97 19.48
CA ALA A 325 6.58 10.29 20.77
C ALA A 325 6.85 11.73 21.22
N GLU A 326 8.06 12.23 20.97
CA GLU A 326 8.41 13.64 21.27
C GLU A 326 7.75 14.61 20.30
N LEU A 327 7.39 14.17 19.08
CA LEU A 327 6.68 14.99 18.10
C LEU A 327 5.21 15.20 18.49
N VAL A 328 4.60 14.27 19.22
CA VAL A 328 3.17 14.33 19.62
C VAL A 328 2.78 15.68 20.20
N PRO A 329 3.37 16.18 21.30
CA PRO A 329 2.94 17.45 21.89
C PRO A 329 3.16 18.66 20.95
N LEU A 330 4.13 18.59 20.05
CA LEU A 330 4.39 19.68 19.12
C LEU A 330 3.31 19.82 18.07
N ILE A 331 2.84 18.70 17.49
CA ILE A 331 1.83 18.70 16.45
C ILE A 331 0.40 18.83 17.01
N THR A 332 0.09 18.16 18.13
CA THR A 332 -1.25 18.22 18.74
C THR A 332 -1.62 19.60 19.24
N ASN A 333 -0.64 20.41 19.67
CA ASN A 333 -0.84 21.80 20.06
C ASN A 333 -0.83 22.79 18.87
N PHE A 334 -0.48 22.32 17.68
CA PHE A 334 -0.33 23.17 16.49
C PHE A 334 -1.51 23.10 15.54
N VAL A 335 -2.20 21.96 15.47
CA VAL A 335 -3.30 21.74 14.53
C VAL A 335 -4.50 22.65 14.84
N GLU A 336 -5.12 23.18 13.78
CA GLU A 336 -6.26 24.10 13.82
C GLU A 336 -7.41 23.59 12.96
N PRO A 337 -8.64 24.12 13.17
CA PRO A 337 -9.76 23.81 12.30
C PRO A 337 -9.48 24.14 10.84
N GLY A 338 -9.79 23.19 9.96
CA GLY A 338 -9.58 23.32 8.51
C GLY A 338 -8.27 22.74 8.00
N ASP A 339 -7.33 22.39 8.87
CA ASP A 339 -6.05 21.78 8.46
C ASP A 339 -6.26 20.41 7.81
N VAL A 340 -5.30 20.05 6.93
CA VAL A 340 -5.14 18.69 6.41
C VAL A 340 -3.79 18.18 6.90
N VAL A 341 -3.81 17.17 7.74
CA VAL A 341 -2.61 16.59 8.35
C VAL A 341 -2.34 15.21 7.77
N ALA A 342 -1.20 15.01 7.13
CA ALA A 342 -0.76 13.71 6.68
C ALA A 342 0.44 13.22 7.50
N VAL A 343 0.35 11.99 8.01
CA VAL A 343 1.39 11.36 8.84
C VAL A 343 1.99 10.19 8.08
N LYS A 344 3.32 10.21 7.84
CA LYS A 344 4.02 9.15 7.14
C LYS A 344 5.40 8.85 7.73
N GLY A 345 5.77 7.56 7.72
CA GLY A 345 7.08 7.08 8.17
C GLY A 345 7.23 5.59 7.93
N SER A 346 8.44 5.08 7.98
CA SER A 346 8.66 3.63 8.01
C SER A 346 8.07 3.02 9.28
N PHE A 347 7.66 1.76 9.25
CA PHE A 347 7.03 1.09 10.40
C PHE A 347 7.83 1.26 11.69
N GLY A 348 9.15 1.08 11.62
CA GLY A 348 10.05 1.24 12.78
C GLY A 348 10.26 2.70 13.24
N SER A 349 9.77 3.71 12.52
CA SER A 349 9.75 5.10 12.98
C SER A 349 8.59 5.41 13.92
N HIS A 350 7.66 4.47 14.08
CA HIS A 350 6.54 4.50 15.02
C HIS A 350 5.59 5.71 14.85
N MET A 351 5.46 6.25 13.64
CA MET A 351 4.60 7.41 13.37
C MET A 351 3.11 7.15 13.66
N SER A 352 2.68 5.90 13.81
CA SER A 352 1.34 5.56 14.28
C SER A 352 1.00 6.18 15.65
N VAL A 353 1.99 6.42 16.51
CA VAL A 353 1.80 7.09 17.82
C VAL A 353 1.30 8.54 17.62
N VAL A 354 1.78 9.22 16.57
CA VAL A 354 1.31 10.57 16.22
C VAL A 354 -0.14 10.51 15.69
N VAL A 355 -0.45 9.51 14.85
CA VAL A 355 -1.81 9.28 14.34
C VAL A 355 -2.79 9.05 15.47
N ASP A 356 -2.45 8.17 16.41
CA ASP A 356 -3.30 7.84 17.55
C ASP A 356 -3.54 9.06 18.45
N ALA A 357 -2.49 9.84 18.72
CA ALA A 357 -2.61 11.08 19.51
C ALA A 357 -3.49 12.14 18.83
N LEU A 358 -3.39 12.29 17.51
CA LEU A 358 -4.26 13.20 16.76
C LEU A 358 -5.72 12.73 16.77
N LYS A 359 -5.98 11.43 16.70
CA LYS A 359 -7.34 10.86 16.85
C LYS A 359 -7.93 11.06 18.25
N GLU A 360 -7.10 11.00 19.30
CA GLU A 360 -7.53 11.23 20.68
C GLU A 360 -8.04 12.65 20.93
N LEU A 361 -7.54 13.66 20.20
CA LEU A 361 -8.08 15.04 20.30
C LEU A 361 -9.59 15.07 20.04
N GLY A 362 -10.08 14.26 19.09
CA GLY A 362 -11.51 14.18 18.78
C GLY A 362 -12.32 13.49 19.87
N ARG A 363 -11.78 12.50 20.56
CA ARG A 363 -12.47 11.80 21.66
C ARG A 363 -12.67 12.69 22.88
N HIS A 364 -11.68 13.50 23.23
CA HIS A 364 -11.77 14.45 24.32
C HIS A 364 -12.84 15.52 24.08
N THR A 365 -12.97 15.98 22.84
CA THR A 365 -14.00 16.98 22.46
C THR A 365 -15.42 16.41 22.56
N GLN A 366 -15.64 15.16 22.13
CA GLN A 366 -16.95 14.50 22.24
C GLN A 366 -17.36 14.22 23.69
N SER A 367 -16.42 13.89 24.56
CA SER A 367 -16.68 13.66 26.00
C SER A 367 -17.06 14.96 26.71
N ALA A 368 -16.47 16.10 26.33
CA ALA A 368 -16.79 17.40 26.91
C ALA A 368 -18.19 17.93 26.47
N VAL A 369 -18.66 17.57 25.27
CA VAL A 369 -19.98 17.96 24.76
C VAL A 369 -21.11 17.09 25.36
N ASN A 370 -20.85 15.84 25.69
CA ASN A 370 -21.85 14.90 26.24
C ASN A 370 -21.91 14.91 27.79
N GLY A 371 -21.04 15.63 28.47
CA GLY A 371 -20.94 15.72 29.94
C GLY A 371 -21.34 17.10 30.53
N GLY A 372 -21.92 17.99 29.69
CA GLY A 372 -22.36 19.31 30.10
C GLY A 372 -23.89 19.39 30.28
#